data_a01c85eeb3f1cbf3d15e1b2c4b6d3e41
#
_entry.id   a01c85eeb3f1cbf3d15e1b2c4b6d3e41
#
_cell.length_a   1.000
_cell.length_b   1.000
_cell.length_c   1.000
_cell.angle_alpha   90.00
_cell.angle_beta   90.00
_cell.angle_gamma   90.00
#
_symmetry.space_group_name_H-M   'P 1'
#
loop_
_entity.id
_entity.type
_entity.pdbx_description
1 polymer ?
#
loop_
_entity_poly.entity_id
_entity_poly.type
_entity_poly.pdbx_seq_one_letter_code
_entity_poly.pdbx_strand_id
1 'polypeptide(L)'
;MKDTITIDGEVYETCYSIPSDNTVIWRFMDLAKFISLLKDSALYMTRADKFEDSFEGAVCSEEDSERYDEALNEYYSDLFEGKVVPEKLIEDEHKANRLLRMNSYLNCWYEGKHESMAMWRLYASGKEAKGVAIKTTAGQLKKAIGRLVEIGRIDYIDYSKEWPNVNEALWRKRVSFEYEHEVRIRISPKAGLSYNPEEFMMLSVDLNELIEAVYVSPMAESWFKTVVEDILEKYNVEKAVHHSRLDSKALY
;
A
#
# COMPACT_ATOMS: atom_id res chain seq x y z
N MET A 1 -19.93 -5.57 3.57
CA MET A 1 -19.88 -6.07 4.98
C MET A 1 -18.56 -5.55 5.51
N LYS A 2 -18.54 -4.81 6.60
CA LYS A 2 -17.30 -4.31 7.19
C LYS A 2 -16.56 -5.48 7.84
N ASP A 3 -15.25 -5.56 7.65
CA ASP A 3 -14.41 -6.55 8.29
C ASP A 3 -14.12 -6.14 9.74
N THR A 4 -13.66 -7.06 10.57
CA THR A 4 -13.33 -6.80 11.96
C THR A 4 -11.94 -7.27 12.31
N ILE A 5 -11.27 -6.55 13.20
CA ILE A 5 -10.00 -6.95 13.82
C ILE A 5 -10.16 -7.08 15.33
N THR A 6 -9.38 -7.97 15.93
CA THR A 6 -9.36 -8.12 17.38
C THR A 6 -8.03 -7.60 17.91
N ILE A 7 -8.09 -6.63 18.83
CA ILE A 7 -6.92 -6.04 19.49
C ILE A 7 -7.16 -6.15 21.00
N ASP A 8 -6.22 -6.78 21.72
CA ASP A 8 -6.30 -6.99 23.18
C ASP A 8 -7.63 -7.61 23.67
N GLY A 9 -8.24 -8.46 22.81
CA GLY A 9 -9.50 -9.15 23.10
C GLY A 9 -10.76 -8.36 22.77
N GLU A 10 -10.65 -7.12 22.34
CA GLU A 10 -11.76 -6.29 21.85
C GLU A 10 -11.88 -6.35 20.32
N VAL A 11 -13.11 -6.32 19.80
CA VAL A 11 -13.42 -6.41 18.36
C VAL A 11 -13.74 -5.02 17.82
N TYR A 12 -13.01 -4.63 16.78
CA TYR A 12 -13.17 -3.34 16.09
C TYR A 12 -13.58 -3.57 14.63
N GLU A 13 -14.56 -2.81 14.16
CA GLU A 13 -14.86 -2.73 12.72
C GLU A 13 -13.77 -1.94 11.99
N THR A 14 -13.36 -2.45 10.81
CA THR A 14 -12.42 -1.74 9.94
C THR A 14 -13.17 -0.91 8.89
N CYS A 15 -12.56 0.18 8.45
CA CYS A 15 -13.05 0.97 7.31
C CYS A 15 -12.49 0.46 5.95
N TYR A 16 -11.84 -0.70 5.94
CA TYR A 16 -11.24 -1.34 4.77
C TYR A 16 -11.52 -2.84 4.78
N SER A 17 -11.43 -3.47 3.62
CA SER A 17 -11.59 -4.92 3.45
C SER A 17 -10.26 -5.62 3.70
N ILE A 18 -10.27 -6.67 4.54
CA ILE A 18 -9.06 -7.43 4.91
C ILE A 18 -8.85 -8.57 3.91
N PRO A 19 -7.68 -8.70 3.26
CA PRO A 19 -7.39 -9.85 2.41
C PRO A 19 -7.28 -11.12 3.25
N SER A 20 -7.83 -12.25 2.73
CA SER A 20 -7.64 -13.56 3.36
C SER A 20 -6.16 -13.95 3.34
N ASP A 21 -5.74 -14.81 4.24
CA ASP A 21 -4.33 -15.25 4.33
C ASP A 21 -3.83 -15.93 3.06
N ASN A 22 -4.71 -16.55 2.27
CA ASN A 22 -4.39 -17.18 0.99
C ASN A 22 -4.43 -16.21 -0.21
N THR A 23 -4.74 -14.93 0.01
CA THR A 23 -4.74 -13.93 -1.05
C THR A 23 -3.34 -13.74 -1.59
N VAL A 24 -3.16 -14.02 -2.89
CA VAL A 24 -1.86 -13.87 -3.58
C VAL A 24 -1.61 -12.38 -3.84
N ILE A 25 -0.44 -11.93 -3.43
CA ILE A 25 0.01 -10.56 -3.62
C ILE A 25 1.41 -10.52 -4.22
N TRP A 26 1.70 -9.45 -4.95
CA TRP A 26 2.95 -9.24 -5.65
C TRP A 26 3.54 -7.87 -5.32
N ARG A 27 4.86 -7.80 -5.25
CA ARG A 27 5.56 -6.53 -5.16
C ARG A 27 6.55 -6.40 -6.31
N PHE A 28 6.25 -5.51 -7.23
CA PHE A 28 7.08 -5.17 -8.37
C PHE A 28 8.05 -4.04 -7.98
N MET A 29 9.30 -4.15 -8.40
CA MET A 29 10.33 -3.16 -8.07
C MET A 29 11.51 -3.22 -9.04
N ASP A 30 12.33 -2.18 -9.07
CA ASP A 30 13.63 -2.23 -9.72
C ASP A 30 14.65 -3.06 -8.91
N LEU A 31 15.77 -3.43 -9.56
CA LEU A 31 16.80 -4.25 -8.92
C LEU A 31 17.42 -3.58 -7.69
N ALA A 32 17.58 -2.25 -7.68
CA ALA A 32 18.17 -1.54 -6.56
C ALA A 32 17.32 -1.64 -5.30
N LYS A 33 15.99 -1.46 -5.44
CA LYS A 33 15.03 -1.66 -4.34
C LYS A 33 15.00 -3.11 -3.86
N PHE A 34 15.11 -4.08 -4.78
CA PHE A 34 15.19 -5.49 -4.42
C PHE A 34 16.44 -5.80 -3.60
N ILE A 35 17.61 -5.31 -4.02
CA ILE A 35 18.86 -5.47 -3.26
C ILE A 35 18.77 -4.79 -1.89
N SER A 36 18.19 -3.60 -1.79
CA SER A 36 17.98 -2.92 -0.51
C SER A 36 17.11 -3.76 0.44
N LEU A 37 15.99 -4.32 -0.04
CA LEU A 37 15.13 -5.21 0.73
C LEU A 37 15.91 -6.41 1.29
N LEU A 38 16.72 -7.07 0.46
CA LEU A 38 17.50 -8.24 0.86
C LEU A 38 18.59 -7.85 1.88
N LYS A 39 19.33 -6.78 1.59
CA LYS A 39 20.43 -6.29 2.43
C LYS A 39 19.96 -5.90 3.84
N ASP A 40 18.84 -5.19 3.91
CA ASP A 40 18.35 -4.61 5.16
C ASP A 40 17.37 -5.55 5.88
N SER A 41 16.93 -6.64 5.20
CA SER A 41 15.86 -7.54 5.66
C SER A 41 14.64 -6.75 6.14
N ALA A 42 14.25 -5.72 5.39
CA ALA A 42 13.23 -4.79 5.81
C ALA A 42 12.47 -4.19 4.60
N LEU A 43 11.16 -3.98 4.79
CA LEU A 43 10.32 -3.24 3.86
C LEU A 43 10.51 -1.73 4.07
N TYR A 44 10.75 -1.02 2.98
CA TYR A 44 10.75 0.44 2.99
C TYR A 44 9.31 0.94 3.02
N MET A 45 8.94 1.64 4.08
CA MET A 45 7.62 2.20 4.32
C MET A 45 7.67 3.71 4.06
N THR A 46 6.95 4.20 3.09
CA THR A 46 6.88 5.63 2.76
C THR A 46 5.82 6.32 3.61
N ARG A 47 6.11 7.51 4.16
CA ARG A 47 5.10 8.32 4.85
C ARG A 47 4.03 8.77 3.85
N ALA A 48 2.75 8.74 4.24
CA ALA A 48 1.64 8.91 3.30
C ALA A 48 1.64 10.24 2.54
N ASP A 49 2.12 11.33 3.15
CA ASP A 49 2.25 12.65 2.53
C ASP A 49 3.44 12.79 1.55
N LYS A 50 4.24 11.72 1.37
CA LYS A 50 5.44 11.68 0.51
C LYS A 50 5.26 10.83 -0.74
N PHE A 51 4.06 10.36 -0.99
CA PHE A 51 3.73 9.71 -2.26
C PHE A 51 3.64 10.73 -3.40
N GLU A 52 3.90 10.31 -4.63
CA GLU A 52 3.81 11.16 -5.82
C GLU A 52 2.37 11.63 -6.08
N ASP A 53 1.37 10.76 -5.80
CA ASP A 53 -0.03 11.15 -5.86
C ASP A 53 -0.40 12.00 -4.64
N SER A 54 -0.69 13.28 -4.86
CA SER A 54 -1.11 14.22 -3.81
C SER A 54 -2.41 13.82 -3.10
N PHE A 55 -3.24 12.98 -3.75
CA PHE A 55 -4.46 12.42 -3.18
C PHE A 55 -4.22 11.25 -2.22
N GLU A 56 -2.98 10.80 -2.05
CA GLU A 56 -2.69 9.70 -1.14
C GLU A 56 -3.05 10.07 0.31
N GLY A 57 -4.13 9.46 0.81
CA GLY A 57 -4.69 9.76 2.13
C GLY A 57 -5.36 11.15 2.24
N ALA A 58 -5.66 11.82 1.14
CA ALA A 58 -6.41 13.07 1.15
C ALA A 58 -7.92 12.80 1.26
N VAL A 59 -8.64 13.74 1.87
CA VAL A 59 -10.11 13.68 1.98
C VAL A 59 -10.80 14.34 0.79
N CYS A 60 -10.22 15.38 0.21
CA CYS A 60 -10.74 16.10 -0.98
C CYS A 60 -9.61 16.76 -1.77
N SER A 61 -9.92 17.34 -2.93
CA SER A 61 -9.04 18.26 -3.66
C SER A 61 -9.07 19.67 -3.04
N GLU A 62 -8.09 20.51 -3.41
CA GLU A 62 -8.13 21.94 -3.04
C GLU A 62 -9.34 22.65 -3.66
N GLU A 63 -9.71 22.27 -4.90
CA GLU A 63 -10.85 22.84 -5.63
C GLU A 63 -12.21 22.48 -4.98
N ASP A 64 -12.29 21.31 -4.35
CA ASP A 64 -13.50 20.81 -3.70
C ASP A 64 -13.56 21.10 -2.19
N SER A 65 -12.59 21.82 -1.62
CA SER A 65 -12.50 22.02 -0.18
C SER A 65 -13.74 22.71 0.41
N GLU A 66 -14.28 23.73 -0.25
CA GLU A 66 -15.50 24.42 0.21
C GLU A 66 -16.71 23.49 0.23
N ARG A 67 -16.89 22.66 -0.82
CA ARG A 67 -17.97 21.66 -0.90
C ARG A 67 -17.81 20.54 0.15
N TYR A 68 -16.57 20.16 0.42
CA TYR A 68 -16.28 19.20 1.48
C TYR A 68 -16.62 19.78 2.86
N ASP A 69 -16.29 21.03 3.12
CA ASP A 69 -16.63 21.72 4.37
C ASP A 69 -18.15 21.89 4.55
N GLU A 70 -18.87 22.18 3.45
CA GLU A 70 -20.34 22.18 3.46
C GLU A 70 -20.90 20.81 3.83
N ALA A 71 -20.39 19.73 3.24
CA ALA A 71 -20.82 18.35 3.54
C ALA A 71 -20.50 17.96 4.99
N LEU A 72 -19.33 18.35 5.52
CA LEU A 72 -19.00 18.17 6.94
C LEU A 72 -19.95 18.93 7.86
N ASN A 73 -20.27 20.18 7.52
CA ASN A 73 -21.22 20.99 8.28
C ASN A 73 -22.62 20.34 8.32
N GLU A 74 -23.09 19.83 7.19
CA GLU A 74 -24.36 19.10 7.12
C GLU A 74 -24.33 17.84 8.00
N TYR A 75 -23.30 17.00 7.87
CA TYR A 75 -23.11 15.80 8.68
C TYR A 75 -23.09 16.09 10.18
N TYR A 76 -22.34 17.11 10.61
CA TYR A 76 -22.27 17.48 12.02
C TYR A 76 -23.54 18.17 12.49
N SER A 77 -24.23 18.93 11.65
CA SER A 77 -25.53 19.52 12.00
C SER A 77 -26.56 18.45 12.33
N ASP A 78 -26.60 17.37 11.55
CA ASP A 78 -27.48 16.22 11.81
C ASP A 78 -27.07 15.52 13.12
N LEU A 79 -25.78 15.32 13.35
CA LEU A 79 -25.25 14.69 14.56
C LEU A 79 -25.55 15.53 15.83
N PHE A 80 -25.55 16.85 15.71
CA PHE A 80 -25.84 17.80 16.80
C PHE A 80 -27.32 18.22 16.85
N GLU A 81 -28.22 17.50 16.20
CA GLU A 81 -29.67 17.74 16.22
C GLU A 81 -30.04 19.19 15.76
N GLY A 82 -29.38 19.68 14.71
CA GLY A 82 -29.61 21.00 14.13
C GLY A 82 -29.01 22.18 14.94
N LYS A 83 -28.14 21.91 15.90
CA LYS A 83 -27.39 22.97 16.60
C LYS A 83 -26.25 23.48 15.70
N VAL A 84 -25.81 24.72 16.00
CA VAL A 84 -24.70 25.33 15.27
C VAL A 84 -23.42 24.49 15.42
N VAL A 85 -22.87 24.07 14.29
CA VAL A 85 -21.58 23.37 14.23
C VAL A 85 -20.47 24.40 14.49
N PRO A 86 -19.60 24.17 15.49
CA PRO A 86 -18.46 25.05 15.70
C PRO A 86 -17.49 25.01 14.50
N GLU A 87 -17.13 26.17 13.94
CA GLU A 87 -16.15 26.30 12.84
C GLU A 87 -14.83 25.55 13.15
N LYS A 88 -14.40 25.62 14.41
CA LYS A 88 -13.23 24.91 14.90
C LYS A 88 -13.28 23.39 14.65
N LEU A 89 -14.46 22.78 14.59
CA LEU A 89 -14.58 21.34 14.35
C LEU A 89 -14.15 20.96 12.93
N ILE A 90 -14.50 21.79 11.95
CA ILE A 90 -14.08 21.63 10.56
C ILE A 90 -12.56 21.80 10.42
N GLU A 91 -11.99 22.82 11.06
CA GLU A 91 -10.54 23.04 11.11
C GLU A 91 -9.81 21.83 11.76
N ASP A 92 -10.37 21.29 12.84
CA ASP A 92 -9.80 20.12 13.54
C ASP A 92 -9.85 18.86 12.66
N GLU A 93 -10.87 18.67 11.81
CA GLU A 93 -10.91 17.57 10.80
C GLU A 93 -9.78 17.69 9.77
N HIS A 94 -9.60 18.85 9.16
CA HIS A 94 -8.50 19.08 8.22
C HIS A 94 -7.13 18.87 8.89
N LYS A 95 -6.97 19.35 10.12
CA LYS A 95 -5.77 19.12 10.90
C LYS A 95 -5.55 17.65 11.21
N ALA A 96 -6.61 16.92 11.59
CA ALA A 96 -6.55 15.49 11.86
C ALA A 96 -6.12 14.70 10.61
N ASN A 97 -6.69 15.00 9.43
CA ASN A 97 -6.27 14.38 8.17
C ASN A 97 -4.79 14.62 7.86
N ARG A 98 -4.33 15.86 8.00
CA ARG A 98 -2.91 16.19 7.79
C ARG A 98 -2.00 15.40 8.73
N LEU A 99 -2.33 15.37 10.02
CA LEU A 99 -1.54 14.64 11.02
C LEU A 99 -1.61 13.13 10.80
N LEU A 100 -2.74 12.58 10.36
CA LEU A 100 -2.89 11.17 10.01
C LEU A 100 -1.92 10.80 8.88
N ARG A 101 -1.87 11.59 7.81
CA ARG A 101 -0.93 11.39 6.68
C ARG A 101 0.52 11.45 7.15
N MET A 102 0.87 12.44 7.97
CA MET A 102 2.24 12.66 8.49
C MET A 102 2.65 11.65 9.57
N ASN A 103 1.74 10.83 10.07
CA ASN A 103 2.01 9.78 11.06
C ASN A 103 1.69 8.37 10.54
N SER A 104 1.44 8.21 9.26
CA SER A 104 1.15 6.91 8.64
C SER A 104 2.21 6.54 7.61
N TYR A 105 2.74 5.34 7.74
CA TYR A 105 3.73 4.77 6.83
C TYR A 105 3.12 3.61 6.09
N LEU A 106 3.27 3.61 4.77
CA LEU A 106 2.56 2.73 3.86
C LEU A 106 3.53 1.90 3.02
N ASN A 107 3.11 0.67 2.71
CA ASN A 107 3.80 -0.18 1.76
C ASN A 107 2.75 -0.93 0.93
N CYS A 108 2.84 -0.83 -0.40
CA CYS A 108 1.79 -1.20 -1.35
C CYS A 108 2.16 -2.48 -2.10
N TRP A 109 1.17 -3.35 -2.31
CA TRP A 109 1.27 -4.63 -2.98
C TRP A 109 0.15 -4.74 -4.02
N TYR A 110 0.40 -5.42 -5.12
CA TYR A 110 -0.61 -5.74 -6.12
C TYR A 110 -1.31 -7.06 -5.76
N GLU A 111 -2.63 -7.07 -5.67
CA GLU A 111 -3.41 -8.30 -5.51
C GLU A 111 -3.72 -8.93 -6.88
N GLY A 112 -3.32 -10.18 -7.07
CA GLY A 112 -3.63 -10.90 -8.29
C GLY A 112 -3.14 -12.35 -8.26
N LYS A 113 -3.92 -13.26 -8.84
CA LYS A 113 -3.50 -14.67 -8.99
C LYS A 113 -2.32 -14.82 -9.94
N HIS A 114 -2.17 -13.87 -10.86
CA HIS A 114 -1.15 -13.85 -11.90
C HIS A 114 -0.39 -12.52 -11.90
N GLU A 115 0.76 -12.52 -12.55
CA GLU A 115 1.53 -11.31 -12.83
C GLU A 115 0.72 -10.28 -13.63
N SER A 116 1.04 -9.01 -13.46
CA SER A 116 0.43 -7.91 -14.22
C SER A 116 1.44 -7.26 -15.16
N MET A 117 1.16 -7.26 -16.47
CA MET A 117 1.99 -6.54 -17.45
C MET A 117 2.00 -5.02 -17.19
N ALA A 118 0.88 -4.47 -16.69
CA ALA A 118 0.83 -3.04 -16.32
C ALA A 118 1.80 -2.74 -15.18
N MET A 119 1.81 -3.57 -14.14
CA MET A 119 2.72 -3.42 -13.00
C MET A 119 4.19 -3.60 -13.40
N TRP A 120 4.48 -4.54 -14.31
CA TRP A 120 5.83 -4.67 -14.87
C TRP A 120 6.28 -3.38 -15.58
N ARG A 121 5.41 -2.79 -16.38
CA ARG A 121 5.72 -1.54 -17.10
C ARG A 121 5.91 -0.34 -16.17
N LEU A 122 5.16 -0.27 -15.08
CA LEU A 122 5.25 0.82 -14.11
C LEU A 122 6.53 0.74 -13.25
N TYR A 123 6.82 -0.45 -12.73
CA TYR A 123 7.85 -0.61 -11.70
C TYR A 123 9.17 -1.22 -12.20
N ALA A 124 9.14 -1.84 -13.38
CA ALA A 124 10.32 -2.40 -14.05
C ALA A 124 10.73 -1.60 -15.28
N SER A 125 10.18 -0.39 -15.46
CA SER A 125 10.40 0.46 -16.62
C SER A 125 11.75 1.18 -16.51
N GLY A 126 12.62 0.83 -17.37
CA GLY A 126 13.84 1.54 -17.73
C GLY A 126 14.25 1.02 -19.08
N LYS A 127 15.17 1.67 -19.77
CA LYS A 127 15.67 1.22 -21.09
C LYS A 127 16.16 -0.23 -21.08
N GLU A 128 16.39 -0.81 -19.90
CA GLU A 128 16.96 -2.13 -19.72
C GLU A 128 16.00 -3.12 -19.04
N ALA A 129 14.76 -2.71 -18.67
CA ALA A 129 13.69 -3.56 -18.15
C ALA A 129 14.10 -4.54 -17.00
N LYS A 130 15.10 -4.17 -16.20
CA LYS A 130 15.68 -5.01 -15.13
C LYS A 130 14.84 -4.94 -13.86
N GLY A 131 13.58 -5.36 -13.96
CA GLY A 131 12.66 -5.41 -12.84
C GLY A 131 12.60 -6.79 -12.20
N VAL A 132 12.26 -6.78 -10.93
CA VAL A 132 12.04 -7.97 -10.11
C VAL A 132 10.66 -7.87 -9.45
N ALA A 133 9.96 -9.00 -9.34
CA ALA A 133 8.75 -9.09 -8.56
C ALA A 133 8.86 -10.21 -7.51
N ILE A 134 8.42 -9.93 -6.31
CA ILE A 134 8.22 -10.93 -5.26
C ILE A 134 6.77 -11.38 -5.32
N LYS A 135 6.55 -12.70 -5.33
CA LYS A 135 5.27 -13.32 -5.11
C LYS A 135 5.18 -13.82 -3.68
N THR A 136 4.06 -13.56 -3.03
CA THR A 136 3.76 -14.06 -1.68
C THR A 136 2.25 -14.13 -1.45
N THR A 137 1.82 -14.42 -0.22
CA THR A 137 0.42 -14.27 0.21
C THR A 137 0.30 -13.27 1.35
N ALA A 138 -0.91 -12.75 1.57
CA ALA A 138 -1.17 -11.84 2.69
C ALA A 138 -0.84 -12.50 4.05
N GLY A 139 -1.07 -13.81 4.19
CA GLY A 139 -0.72 -14.57 5.38
C GLY A 139 0.78 -14.68 5.61
N GLN A 140 1.56 -14.99 4.56
CA GLN A 140 3.03 -15.02 4.65
C GLN A 140 3.60 -13.64 4.96
N LEU A 141 3.06 -12.58 4.35
CA LEU A 141 3.45 -11.21 4.66
C LEU A 141 3.22 -10.86 6.14
N LYS A 142 2.05 -11.20 6.71
CA LYS A 142 1.76 -11.02 8.15
C LYS A 142 2.74 -11.75 9.04
N LYS A 143 3.04 -13.02 8.72
CA LYS A 143 4.02 -13.83 9.47
C LYS A 143 5.43 -13.26 9.38
N ALA A 144 5.87 -12.88 8.19
CA ALA A 144 7.20 -12.31 7.97
C ALA A 144 7.42 -11.02 8.76
N ILE A 145 6.37 -10.20 8.95
CA ILE A 145 6.41 -8.99 9.75
C ILE A 145 6.48 -9.33 11.25
N GLY A 146 5.81 -10.40 11.70
CA GLY A 146 5.89 -10.92 13.07
C GLY A 146 5.33 -10.00 14.16
N ARG A 147 4.61 -8.92 13.79
CA ARG A 147 3.93 -8.00 14.71
C ARG A 147 2.61 -7.52 14.11
N LEU A 148 1.76 -6.95 14.96
CA LEU A 148 0.49 -6.38 14.52
C LEU A 148 0.73 -5.18 13.58
N VAL A 149 0.13 -5.25 12.40
CA VAL A 149 0.07 -4.17 11.40
C VAL A 149 -1.33 -4.16 10.77
N GLU A 150 -1.75 -3.03 10.27
CA GLU A 150 -2.98 -2.97 9.47
C GLU A 150 -2.66 -3.42 8.04
N ILE A 151 -3.46 -4.35 7.52
CA ILE A 151 -3.37 -4.81 6.12
C ILE A 151 -4.78 -4.80 5.53
N GLY A 152 -4.97 -4.02 4.48
CA GLY A 152 -6.28 -3.86 3.84
C GLY A 152 -6.18 -3.64 2.34
N ARG A 153 -7.31 -3.87 1.65
CA ARG A 153 -7.51 -3.50 0.25
C ARG A 153 -7.86 -2.03 0.15
N ILE A 154 -7.41 -1.41 -0.93
CA ILE A 154 -7.83 -0.07 -1.29
C ILE A 154 -9.19 -0.13 -2.00
N ASP A 155 -10.12 0.73 -1.59
CA ASP A 155 -11.33 1.01 -2.34
C ASP A 155 -11.08 2.20 -3.28
N TYR A 156 -11.49 2.03 -4.54
CA TYR A 156 -11.31 3.06 -5.58
C TYR A 156 -12.59 3.85 -5.72
N ILE A 157 -12.50 5.15 -5.47
CA ILE A 157 -13.65 6.06 -5.45
C ILE A 157 -13.51 7.19 -6.47
N ASP A 158 -14.63 7.75 -6.86
CA ASP A 158 -14.70 8.94 -7.71
C ASP A 158 -14.83 10.19 -6.83
N TYR A 159 -13.72 10.86 -6.58
CA TYR A 159 -13.65 12.06 -5.74
C TYR A 159 -14.52 13.24 -6.26
N SER A 160 -15.06 13.16 -7.48
CA SER A 160 -16.04 14.14 -7.95
C SER A 160 -17.45 13.90 -7.39
N LYS A 161 -17.70 12.74 -6.78
CA LYS A 161 -19.01 12.31 -6.29
C LYS A 161 -19.07 12.05 -4.80
N GLU A 162 -17.96 11.58 -4.22
CA GLU A 162 -17.90 11.18 -2.82
C GLU A 162 -16.52 11.46 -2.24
N TRP A 163 -16.47 11.73 -0.95
CA TRP A 163 -15.24 11.95 -0.20
C TRP A 163 -15.14 10.98 0.96
N PRO A 164 -13.94 10.44 1.24
CA PRO A 164 -13.73 9.64 2.43
C PRO A 164 -13.72 10.53 3.67
N ASN A 165 -14.13 9.99 4.80
CA ASN A 165 -13.81 10.60 6.08
C ASN A 165 -12.32 10.39 6.41
N VAL A 166 -11.82 11.09 7.43
CA VAL A 166 -10.40 11.05 7.82
C VAL A 166 -9.89 9.63 8.07
N ASN A 167 -10.71 8.75 8.70
CA ASN A 167 -10.28 7.37 8.99
C ASN A 167 -10.19 6.50 7.73
N GLU A 168 -11.00 6.80 6.72
CA GLU A 168 -11.04 6.06 5.46
C GLU A 168 -9.99 6.55 4.45
N ALA A 169 -9.57 7.80 4.55
CA ALA A 169 -8.74 8.47 3.53
C ALA A 169 -7.49 7.68 3.12
N LEU A 170 -6.83 6.98 4.07
CA LEU A 170 -5.67 6.14 3.78
C LEU A 170 -6.00 4.80 3.09
N TRP A 171 -7.30 4.47 2.97
CA TRP A 171 -7.81 3.24 2.36
C TRP A 171 -8.64 3.53 1.10
N ARG A 172 -8.61 4.78 0.62
CA ARG A 172 -9.27 5.23 -0.59
C ARG A 172 -8.26 5.74 -1.59
N LYS A 173 -8.53 5.53 -2.86
CA LYS A 173 -7.73 6.02 -3.98
C LYS A 173 -8.64 6.38 -5.16
N ARG A 174 -8.18 7.27 -6.02
CA ARG A 174 -8.95 7.64 -7.21
C ARG A 174 -9.16 6.43 -8.12
N VAL A 175 -10.37 6.28 -8.67
CA VAL A 175 -10.75 5.21 -9.60
C VAL A 175 -9.78 5.05 -10.78
N SER A 176 -9.07 6.11 -11.18
CA SER A 176 -8.04 6.08 -12.22
C SER A 176 -6.88 5.13 -11.91
N PHE A 177 -6.69 4.73 -10.66
CA PHE A 177 -5.65 3.81 -10.18
C PHE A 177 -6.17 2.39 -9.90
N GLU A 178 -7.42 2.08 -10.24
CA GLU A 178 -8.03 0.77 -9.96
C GLU A 178 -7.22 -0.41 -10.54
N TYR A 179 -6.49 -0.19 -11.62
CA TYR A 179 -5.60 -1.19 -12.22
C TYR A 179 -4.47 -1.66 -11.30
N GLU A 180 -4.18 -0.96 -10.20
CA GLU A 180 -3.18 -1.33 -9.21
C GLU A 180 -3.66 -2.45 -8.29
N HIS A 181 -4.98 -2.69 -8.16
CA HIS A 181 -5.56 -3.70 -7.27
C HIS A 181 -4.81 -3.77 -5.94
N GLU A 182 -4.69 -2.62 -5.27
CA GLU A 182 -3.74 -2.44 -4.19
C GLU A 182 -4.19 -3.11 -2.89
N VAL A 183 -3.29 -3.89 -2.29
CA VAL A 183 -3.30 -4.28 -0.88
C VAL A 183 -2.21 -3.48 -0.19
N ARG A 184 -2.57 -2.83 0.90
CA ARG A 184 -1.72 -1.89 1.63
C ARG A 184 -1.41 -2.37 3.03
N ILE A 185 -0.15 -2.21 3.45
CA ILE A 185 0.25 -2.25 4.85
C ILE A 185 0.30 -0.82 5.36
N ARG A 186 -0.27 -0.59 6.53
CA ARG A 186 -0.15 0.68 7.25
C ARG A 186 0.43 0.46 8.64
N ILE A 187 1.32 1.35 9.04
CA ILE A 187 1.85 1.45 10.39
C ILE A 187 1.78 2.91 10.84
N SER A 188 1.31 3.12 12.06
CA SER A 188 1.44 4.39 12.77
C SER A 188 2.36 4.16 13.98
N PRO A 189 3.61 4.67 13.97
CA PRO A 189 4.60 4.36 15.02
C PRO A 189 4.31 5.07 16.34
N LYS A 190 3.45 6.08 16.32
CA LYS A 190 3.08 6.85 17.52
C LYS A 190 1.57 6.81 17.71
N ALA A 191 1.16 6.58 18.95
CA ALA A 191 -0.22 6.74 19.33
C ALA A 191 -0.62 8.23 19.25
N GLY A 192 -1.82 8.48 18.72
CA GLY A 192 -2.36 9.82 18.56
C GLY A 192 -1.83 10.57 17.34
N LEU A 193 -2.29 11.82 17.20
CA LEU A 193 -1.97 12.69 16.07
C LEU A 193 -0.68 13.48 16.32
N SER A 194 0.44 12.76 16.51
CA SER A 194 1.75 13.39 16.72
C SER A 194 2.53 13.46 15.42
N TYR A 195 3.13 14.62 15.14
CA TYR A 195 4.04 14.78 14.02
C TYR A 195 5.23 13.84 14.11
N ASN A 196 5.54 13.12 13.02
CA ASN A 196 6.76 12.35 12.87
C ASN A 196 7.64 13.00 11.80
N PRO A 197 8.87 13.44 12.12
CA PRO A 197 9.74 14.12 11.17
C PRO A 197 10.28 13.19 10.08
N GLU A 198 10.38 11.88 10.35
CA GLU A 198 10.93 10.92 9.39
C GLU A 198 9.99 10.74 8.19
N GLU A 199 10.54 10.79 6.97
CA GLU A 199 9.77 10.62 5.73
C GLU A 199 9.56 9.17 5.33
N PHE A 200 10.30 8.27 5.94
CA PHE A 200 10.19 6.82 5.75
C PHE A 200 10.54 6.08 7.04
N MET A 201 10.20 4.81 7.08
CA MET A 201 10.68 3.87 8.10
C MET A 201 11.02 2.52 7.47
N MET A 202 11.92 1.79 8.12
CA MET A 202 12.24 0.41 7.75
C MET A 202 11.47 -0.55 8.66
N LEU A 203 10.68 -1.44 8.06
CA LEU A 203 9.93 -2.47 8.76
C LEU A 203 10.65 -3.82 8.57
N SER A 204 11.29 -4.32 9.62
CA SER A 204 12.01 -5.60 9.58
C SER A 204 11.07 -6.74 9.23
N VAL A 205 11.56 -7.67 8.39
CA VAL A 205 10.83 -8.86 7.94
C VAL A 205 11.75 -10.07 7.87
N ASP A 206 11.18 -11.26 8.08
CA ASP A 206 11.84 -12.51 7.73
C ASP A 206 11.71 -12.73 6.20
N LEU A 207 12.81 -12.65 5.48
CA LEU A 207 12.84 -12.79 4.01
C LEU A 207 12.41 -14.18 3.55
N ASN A 208 12.76 -15.23 4.30
CA ASN A 208 12.41 -16.60 3.95
C ASN A 208 10.92 -16.91 4.17
N GLU A 209 10.29 -16.25 5.12
CA GLU A 209 8.83 -16.30 5.29
C GLU A 209 8.12 -15.41 4.26
N LEU A 210 8.66 -14.21 4.00
CA LEU A 210 8.06 -13.22 3.10
C LEU A 210 8.00 -13.72 1.65
N ILE A 211 9.12 -14.23 1.13
CA ILE A 211 9.28 -14.52 -0.29
C ILE A 211 8.82 -15.96 -0.58
N GLU A 212 7.73 -16.15 -1.34
CA GLU A 212 7.35 -17.45 -1.88
C GLU A 212 8.20 -17.78 -3.10
N ALA A 213 8.28 -16.85 -4.05
CA ALA A 213 9.07 -16.95 -5.27
C ALA A 213 9.45 -15.55 -5.79
N VAL A 214 10.52 -15.50 -6.58
CA VAL A 214 10.99 -14.29 -7.25
C VAL A 214 10.79 -14.42 -8.75
N TYR A 215 10.35 -13.37 -9.39
CA TYR A 215 10.17 -13.27 -10.84
C TYR A 215 11.04 -12.16 -11.41
N VAL A 216 11.65 -12.39 -12.55
CA VAL A 216 12.31 -11.34 -13.34
C VAL A 216 11.39 -10.89 -14.47
N SER A 217 11.50 -9.60 -14.83
CA SER A 217 10.69 -8.96 -15.87
C SER A 217 10.62 -9.78 -17.15
N PRO A 218 9.45 -9.88 -17.81
CA PRO A 218 9.32 -10.52 -19.11
C PRO A 218 10.22 -9.89 -20.18
N MET A 219 10.54 -8.60 -20.03
CA MET A 219 11.38 -7.86 -20.97
C MET A 219 12.87 -7.96 -20.65
N ALA A 220 13.25 -8.64 -19.57
CA ALA A 220 14.64 -8.82 -19.18
C ALA A 220 15.33 -9.88 -20.04
N GLU A 221 16.60 -9.70 -20.32
CA GLU A 221 17.42 -10.71 -21.00
C GLU A 221 17.65 -11.95 -20.11
N SER A 222 17.87 -13.10 -20.72
CA SER A 222 17.97 -14.39 -19.99
C SER A 222 19.04 -14.42 -18.90
N TRP A 223 20.18 -13.74 -19.11
CA TRP A 223 21.27 -13.65 -18.12
C TRP A 223 20.85 -12.92 -16.84
N PHE A 224 19.86 -12.06 -16.89
CA PHE A 224 19.41 -11.29 -15.73
C PHE A 224 18.83 -12.20 -14.62
N LYS A 225 18.18 -13.29 -15.01
CA LYS A 225 17.72 -14.31 -14.07
C LYS A 225 18.88 -14.87 -13.23
N THR A 226 19.98 -15.24 -13.87
CA THR A 226 21.17 -15.78 -13.17
C THR A 226 21.75 -14.75 -12.19
N VAL A 227 21.80 -13.47 -12.57
CA VAL A 227 22.23 -12.40 -11.66
C VAL A 227 21.33 -12.31 -10.42
N VAL A 228 20.01 -12.46 -10.58
CA VAL A 228 19.07 -12.43 -9.46
C VAL A 228 19.23 -13.68 -8.58
N GLU A 229 19.51 -14.86 -9.17
CA GLU A 229 19.83 -16.10 -8.44
C GLU A 229 21.09 -15.93 -7.58
N ASP A 230 22.19 -15.38 -8.15
CA ASP A 230 23.45 -15.10 -7.43
C ASP A 230 23.24 -14.10 -6.28
N ILE A 231 22.38 -13.10 -6.49
CA ILE A 231 22.03 -12.12 -5.45
C ILE A 231 21.29 -12.80 -4.30
N LEU A 232 20.30 -13.65 -4.57
CA LEU A 232 19.58 -14.38 -3.53
C LEU A 232 20.51 -15.27 -2.72
N GLU A 233 21.41 -16.01 -3.38
CA GLU A 233 22.43 -16.85 -2.74
C GLU A 233 23.31 -16.01 -1.80
N LYS A 234 23.79 -14.86 -2.25
CA LYS A 234 24.62 -13.94 -1.45
C LYS A 234 23.95 -13.48 -0.16
N TYR A 235 22.62 -13.35 -0.16
CA TYR A 235 21.84 -12.94 1.00
C TYR A 235 21.21 -14.12 1.76
N ASN A 236 21.58 -15.37 1.44
CA ASN A 236 21.07 -16.60 2.04
C ASN A 236 19.54 -16.73 1.96
N VAL A 237 18.97 -16.38 0.83
CA VAL A 237 17.53 -16.51 0.54
C VAL A 237 17.35 -17.65 -0.48
N GLU A 238 16.92 -18.81 0.01
CA GLU A 238 16.75 -20.02 -0.80
C GLU A 238 15.35 -20.06 -1.46
N LYS A 239 15.17 -19.27 -2.51
CA LYS A 239 13.89 -19.16 -3.24
C LYS A 239 14.06 -19.33 -4.74
N ALA A 240 13.05 -19.92 -5.38
CA ALA A 240 13.05 -20.10 -6.83
C ALA A 240 12.96 -18.75 -7.55
N VAL A 241 13.77 -18.57 -8.60
CA VAL A 241 13.69 -17.44 -9.52
C VAL A 241 13.08 -17.92 -10.84
N HIS A 242 12.02 -17.27 -11.27
CA HIS A 242 11.33 -17.53 -12.52
C HIS A 242 11.52 -16.37 -13.49
N HIS A 243 11.67 -16.68 -14.78
CA HIS A 243 11.50 -15.66 -15.82
C HIS A 243 10.00 -15.54 -16.11
N SER A 244 9.47 -14.31 -16.10
CA SER A 244 8.08 -14.09 -16.49
C SER A 244 7.84 -14.58 -17.92
N ARG A 245 6.66 -15.17 -18.17
CA ARG A 245 6.27 -15.69 -19.49
C ARG A 245 5.28 -14.79 -20.23
N LEU A 246 5.07 -13.56 -19.73
CA LEU A 246 4.09 -12.65 -20.33
C LEU A 246 4.50 -12.15 -21.73
N ASP A 247 5.77 -12.32 -22.13
CA ASP A 247 6.28 -12.04 -23.48
C ASP A 247 6.36 -13.25 -24.40
N SER A 248 5.88 -14.43 -23.91
CA SER A 248 5.90 -15.68 -24.70
C SER A 248 5.15 -15.50 -26.02
N LYS A 249 5.78 -15.96 -27.12
CA LYS A 249 5.16 -15.90 -28.45
C LYS A 249 4.06 -16.96 -28.58
N ALA A 250 2.95 -16.56 -29.16
CA ALA A 250 1.90 -17.50 -29.54
C ALA A 250 2.40 -18.43 -30.66
N LEU A 251 1.97 -19.70 -30.61
CA LEU A 251 2.14 -20.60 -31.74
C LEU A 251 0.97 -20.37 -32.72
N TYR A 252 1.27 -20.13 -33.99
CA TYR A 252 0.29 -19.95 -35.07
C TYR A 252 0.11 -21.27 -35.82
#